data_36474c70b42b817319fe039fb501366a
#
_entry.id   36474c70b42b817319fe039fb501366a
#
_cell.length_a   1.000
_cell.length_b   1.000
_cell.length_c   1.000
_cell.angle_alpha   90.00
_cell.angle_beta   90.00
_cell.angle_gamma   90.00
#
_symmetry.space_group_name_H-M   'P 1'
#
loop_
_entity.id
_entity.type
_entity.pdbx_description
1 polymer ?
#
loop_
_entity_poly.entity_id
_entity_poly.type
_entity_poly.pdbx_seq_one_letter_code
_entity_poly.pdbx_strand_id
1 'polypeptide(L)'
;MRSTLYRPYSDLALEGAIEQNLPVSAYRRRGVEVKEIEIDHNLSLRLGKRSGHYFTLQTTPTSSPEGVVAVLADSLIKLLKKLGVEQGKILVVGLGNDNYVVDALGTQVISRLAPDSISKFKLCMLEPSVEGKSGIPSFDVVKGVVTTIKPRLVIAIDTLVTSRLDRLATCYQLTTAGISPGGGVGAKLRPLGKSSLGVDTIAIGVPLITSLGAILTDALPSQRNVQITLKDVDDKVDFCSYIIAKAIVRALQKS
;
A
#
# COMPACT_ATOMS: atom_id res chain seq x y z
N MET A 1 35.91 -13.72 4.88
CA MET A 1 34.60 -13.41 5.45
C MET A 1 33.84 -12.55 4.41
N ARG A 2 32.81 -13.08 3.77
CA ARG A 2 31.94 -12.28 2.91
C ARG A 2 31.13 -11.39 3.85
N SER A 3 31.36 -10.07 3.84
CA SER A 3 30.48 -9.12 4.51
C SER A 3 29.07 -9.36 3.97
N THR A 4 28.16 -9.78 4.81
CA THR A 4 26.75 -9.77 4.48
C THR A 4 26.37 -8.31 4.17
N LEU A 5 26.30 -7.99 2.88
CA LEU A 5 25.87 -6.67 2.44
C LEU A 5 24.51 -6.36 3.11
N TYR A 6 24.48 -5.30 3.88
CA TYR A 6 23.24 -4.80 4.46
C TYR A 6 22.23 -4.55 3.33
N ARG A 7 21.06 -5.17 3.43
CA ARG A 7 19.94 -4.92 2.51
C ARG A 7 18.92 -4.08 3.25
N PRO A 8 18.70 -2.83 2.83
CA PRO A 8 17.68 -2.00 3.42
C PRO A 8 16.29 -2.63 3.18
N TYR A 9 15.44 -2.51 4.17
CA TYR A 9 14.07 -3.01 4.09
C TYR A 9 13.25 -2.16 3.10
N SER A 10 12.36 -2.81 2.36
CA SER A 10 11.37 -2.18 1.50
C SER A 10 10.07 -2.96 1.50
N ASP A 11 8.93 -2.28 1.48
CA ASP A 11 7.61 -2.88 1.28
C ASP A 11 7.31 -3.09 -0.21
N LEU A 12 8.00 -2.38 -1.09
CA LEU A 12 7.77 -2.46 -2.53
C LEU A 12 8.27 -3.79 -3.12
N ALA A 13 7.36 -4.55 -3.72
CA ALA A 13 7.70 -5.80 -4.40
C ALA A 13 8.61 -5.58 -5.60
N LEU A 14 8.45 -4.44 -6.27
CA LEU A 14 9.27 -4.03 -7.40
C LEU A 14 10.76 -3.95 -7.06
N GLU A 15 11.12 -3.49 -5.87
CA GLU A 15 12.53 -3.34 -5.47
C GLU A 15 13.22 -4.69 -5.38
N GLY A 16 12.60 -5.66 -4.71
CA GLY A 16 13.13 -7.01 -4.66
C GLY A 16 13.18 -7.70 -6.03
N ALA A 17 12.21 -7.42 -6.90
CA ALA A 17 12.21 -7.97 -8.26
C ALA A 17 13.36 -7.42 -9.12
N ILE A 18 13.61 -6.11 -9.04
CA ILE A 18 14.74 -5.47 -9.75
C ILE A 18 16.08 -6.01 -9.24
N GLU A 19 16.26 -6.11 -7.92
CA GLU A 19 17.49 -6.65 -7.32
C GLU A 19 17.80 -8.08 -7.78
N GLN A 20 16.77 -8.87 -8.05
CA GLN A 20 16.90 -10.26 -8.50
C GLN A 20 16.79 -10.42 -10.02
N ASN A 21 16.80 -9.32 -10.78
CA ASN A 21 16.68 -9.32 -12.24
C ASN A 21 15.47 -10.12 -12.75
N LEU A 22 14.34 -10.03 -12.05
CA LEU A 22 13.11 -10.70 -12.47
C LEU A 22 12.42 -9.94 -13.60
N PRO A 23 11.70 -10.65 -14.49
CA PRO A 23 10.94 -10.00 -15.54
C PRO A 23 9.81 -9.16 -14.94
N VAL A 24 9.76 -7.90 -15.34
CA VAL A 24 8.74 -6.94 -14.94
C VAL A 24 8.08 -6.41 -16.20
N SER A 25 6.77 -6.54 -16.30
CA SER A 25 6.01 -5.87 -17.37
C SER A 25 5.93 -4.38 -17.06
N ALA A 26 6.28 -3.54 -18.02
CA ALA A 26 6.29 -2.10 -17.83
C ALA A 26 5.66 -1.38 -19.03
N TYR A 27 4.83 -0.37 -18.74
CA TYR A 27 4.26 0.53 -19.75
C TYR A 27 4.06 1.93 -19.15
N ARG A 28 3.88 2.92 -20.02
CA ARG A 28 3.59 4.30 -19.59
C ARG A 28 2.19 4.71 -20.04
N ARG A 29 1.44 5.34 -19.15
CA ARG A 29 0.12 5.86 -19.44
C ARG A 29 -0.11 7.18 -18.69
N ARG A 30 -0.56 8.22 -19.38
CA ARG A 30 -0.83 9.56 -18.81
C ARG A 30 0.33 10.14 -18.00
N GLY A 31 1.55 9.93 -18.45
CA GLY A 31 2.75 10.38 -17.74
C GLY A 31 3.16 9.50 -16.55
N VAL A 32 2.40 8.46 -16.20
CA VAL A 32 2.71 7.53 -15.11
C VAL A 32 3.34 6.26 -15.68
N GLU A 33 4.47 5.83 -15.12
CA GLU A 33 5.06 4.53 -15.40
C GLU A 33 4.38 3.47 -14.54
N VAL A 34 3.85 2.42 -15.16
CA VAL A 34 3.21 1.31 -14.48
C VAL A 34 4.05 0.06 -14.66
N LYS A 35 4.38 -0.60 -13.55
CA LYS A 35 5.08 -1.89 -13.52
C LYS A 35 4.20 -2.94 -12.88
N GLU A 36 4.05 -4.08 -13.56
CA GLU A 36 3.22 -5.19 -13.13
C GLU A 36 4.09 -6.42 -12.84
N ILE A 37 3.87 -7.03 -11.69
CA ILE A 37 4.55 -8.26 -11.28
C ILE A 37 3.52 -9.21 -10.70
N GLU A 38 3.55 -10.46 -11.14
CA GLU A 38 2.85 -11.55 -10.49
C GLU A 38 3.84 -12.36 -9.66
N ILE A 39 3.60 -12.45 -8.35
CA ILE A 39 4.42 -13.23 -7.42
C ILE A 39 3.67 -14.50 -7.10
N ASP A 40 4.16 -15.62 -7.60
CA ASP A 40 3.70 -16.96 -7.26
C ASP A 40 4.31 -17.44 -5.92
N HIS A 41 4.05 -18.69 -5.54
CA HIS A 41 4.57 -19.26 -4.31
C HIS A 41 6.12 -19.32 -4.29
N ASN A 42 6.76 -19.69 -5.40
CA ASN A 42 8.20 -19.82 -5.48
C ASN A 42 8.90 -18.45 -5.41
N LEU A 43 8.37 -17.47 -6.12
CA LEU A 43 8.87 -16.08 -6.05
C LEU A 43 8.63 -15.47 -4.68
N SER A 44 7.53 -15.81 -4.01
CA SER A 44 7.21 -15.38 -2.64
C SER A 44 8.33 -15.77 -1.67
N LEU A 45 8.77 -17.02 -1.72
CA LEU A 45 9.87 -17.50 -0.88
C LEU A 45 11.21 -16.80 -1.19
N ARG A 46 11.48 -16.55 -2.46
CA ARG A 46 12.72 -15.88 -2.90
C ARG A 46 12.76 -14.40 -2.55
N LEU A 47 11.64 -13.69 -2.73
CA LEU A 47 11.56 -12.25 -2.52
C LEU A 47 11.23 -11.86 -1.08
N GLY A 48 10.76 -12.79 -0.24
CA GLY A 48 10.20 -12.48 1.06
C GLY A 48 8.92 -11.62 0.97
N LYS A 49 8.26 -11.64 -0.19
CA LYS A 49 6.99 -10.95 -0.46
C LYS A 49 5.88 -11.98 -0.58
N ARG A 50 4.63 -11.59 -0.30
CA ARG A 50 3.50 -12.51 -0.43
C ARG A 50 3.13 -12.73 -1.89
N SER A 51 2.57 -13.91 -2.16
CA SER A 51 2.02 -14.24 -3.46
C SER A 51 0.83 -13.33 -3.79
N GLY A 52 0.76 -12.87 -5.02
CA GLY A 52 -0.29 -11.99 -5.51
C GLY A 52 0.13 -11.17 -6.72
N HIS A 53 -0.81 -10.35 -7.18
CA HIS A 53 -0.55 -9.37 -8.23
C HIS A 53 -0.13 -8.04 -7.63
N TYR A 54 0.87 -7.42 -8.19
CA TYR A 54 1.41 -6.14 -7.77
C TYR A 54 1.46 -5.17 -8.94
N PHE A 55 0.87 -4.01 -8.75
CA PHE A 55 1.07 -2.83 -9.59
C PHE A 55 1.91 -1.82 -8.83
N THR A 56 2.96 -1.33 -9.46
CA THR A 56 3.75 -0.21 -8.96
C THR A 56 3.63 0.92 -9.97
N LEU A 57 3.03 2.02 -9.55
CA LEU A 57 2.85 3.23 -10.33
C LEU A 57 3.88 4.25 -9.89
N GLN A 58 4.76 4.66 -10.79
CA GLN A 58 5.76 5.70 -10.54
C GLN A 58 5.35 6.97 -11.28
N THR A 59 5.14 8.06 -10.54
CA THR A 59 4.88 9.37 -11.12
C THR A 59 6.16 9.99 -11.66
N THR A 60 6.00 10.88 -12.62
CA THR A 60 7.08 11.66 -13.23
C THR A 60 6.75 13.16 -13.10
N PRO A 61 7.69 14.07 -13.32
CA PRO A 61 7.40 15.50 -13.30
C PRO A 61 6.30 15.96 -14.28
N THR A 62 5.99 15.12 -15.28
CA THR A 62 4.93 15.38 -16.28
C THR A 62 3.60 14.72 -15.92
N SER A 63 3.50 14.02 -14.79
CA SER A 63 2.26 13.38 -14.36
C SER A 63 1.31 14.43 -13.80
N SER A 64 0.11 14.57 -14.39
CA SER A 64 -0.94 15.38 -13.79
C SER A 64 -1.69 14.62 -12.68
N PRO A 65 -2.24 15.29 -11.66
CA PRO A 65 -3.04 14.65 -10.62
C PRO A 65 -4.17 13.78 -11.19
N GLU A 66 -4.92 14.27 -12.17
CA GLU A 66 -5.99 13.54 -12.84
C GLU A 66 -5.46 12.33 -13.61
N GLY A 67 -4.27 12.44 -14.19
CA GLY A 67 -3.57 11.32 -14.84
C GLY A 67 -3.25 10.22 -13.85
N VAL A 68 -2.71 10.57 -12.68
CA VAL A 68 -2.40 9.62 -11.61
C VAL A 68 -3.67 8.95 -11.09
N VAL A 69 -4.71 9.74 -10.78
CA VAL A 69 -6.02 9.22 -10.36
C VAL A 69 -6.58 8.23 -11.38
N ALA A 70 -6.50 8.57 -12.68
CA ALA A 70 -7.02 7.71 -13.73
C ALA A 70 -6.27 6.38 -13.81
N VAL A 71 -4.92 6.42 -13.76
CA VAL A 71 -4.09 5.21 -13.88
C VAL A 71 -4.23 4.34 -12.62
N LEU A 72 -4.31 4.95 -11.43
CA LEU A 72 -4.54 4.23 -10.18
C LEU A 72 -5.92 3.55 -10.18
N ALA A 73 -6.97 4.26 -10.62
CA ALA A 73 -8.32 3.71 -10.76
C ALA A 73 -8.36 2.55 -11.76
N ASP A 74 -7.72 2.69 -12.95
CA ASP A 74 -7.68 1.65 -13.96
C ASP A 74 -6.94 0.39 -13.44
N SER A 75 -5.88 0.56 -12.64
CA SER A 75 -5.16 -0.54 -11.98
C SER A 75 -6.03 -1.23 -10.93
N LEU A 76 -6.79 -0.45 -10.14
CA LEU A 76 -7.73 -1.00 -9.17
C LEU A 76 -8.86 -1.78 -9.87
N ILE A 77 -9.41 -1.29 -10.99
CA ILE A 77 -10.41 -1.99 -11.80
C ILE A 77 -9.87 -3.33 -12.31
N LYS A 78 -8.62 -3.38 -12.76
CA LYS A 78 -7.98 -4.63 -13.18
C LYS A 78 -7.94 -5.65 -12.03
N LEU A 79 -7.60 -5.21 -10.82
CA LEU A 79 -7.58 -6.09 -9.65
C LEU A 79 -8.98 -6.54 -9.24
N LEU A 80 -9.99 -5.65 -9.26
CA LEU A 80 -11.39 -5.99 -8.99
C LEU A 80 -11.88 -7.08 -9.94
N LYS A 81 -11.65 -6.91 -11.25
CA LYS A 81 -11.99 -7.91 -12.27
C LYS A 81 -11.29 -9.24 -12.05
N LYS A 82 -9.99 -9.22 -11.72
CA LYS A 82 -9.22 -10.43 -11.43
C LYS A 82 -9.75 -11.20 -10.23
N LEU A 83 -10.29 -10.50 -9.23
CA LEU A 83 -10.90 -11.09 -8.04
C LEU A 83 -12.40 -11.42 -8.22
N GLY A 84 -12.99 -11.13 -9.38
CA GLY A 84 -14.41 -11.33 -9.63
C GLY A 84 -15.31 -10.50 -8.69
N VAL A 85 -14.86 -9.26 -8.38
CA VAL A 85 -15.60 -8.34 -7.49
C VAL A 85 -16.35 -7.33 -8.34
N GLU A 86 -17.64 -7.59 -8.56
CA GLU A 86 -18.50 -6.79 -9.45
C GLU A 86 -19.56 -5.99 -8.68
N GLN A 87 -19.86 -6.37 -7.43
CA GLN A 87 -20.87 -5.71 -6.59
C GLN A 87 -20.69 -6.10 -5.12
N GLY A 88 -21.40 -5.43 -4.24
CA GLY A 88 -21.51 -5.77 -2.82
C GLY A 88 -20.83 -4.78 -1.88
N LYS A 89 -20.68 -5.17 -0.61
CA LYS A 89 -20.02 -4.32 0.39
C LYS A 89 -18.51 -4.33 0.19
N ILE A 90 -17.92 -3.15 0.20
CA ILE A 90 -16.47 -2.95 0.25
C ILE A 90 -16.12 -2.28 1.57
N LEU A 91 -15.23 -2.89 2.33
CA LEU A 91 -14.68 -2.29 3.54
C LEU A 91 -13.34 -1.63 3.21
N VAL A 92 -13.28 -0.32 3.28
CA VAL A 92 -12.03 0.44 3.18
C VAL A 92 -11.46 0.63 4.58
N VAL A 93 -10.22 0.21 4.77
CA VAL A 93 -9.52 0.24 6.06
C VAL A 93 -8.34 1.20 5.93
N GLY A 94 -8.36 2.30 6.65
CA GLY A 94 -7.25 3.23 6.78
C GLY A 94 -6.36 2.84 7.95
N LEU A 95 -5.19 2.30 7.66
CA LEU A 95 -4.20 1.94 8.68
C LEU A 95 -3.34 3.15 9.04
N GLY A 96 -2.69 3.08 10.19
CA GLY A 96 -1.74 4.07 10.67
C GLY A 96 -2.22 4.84 11.89
N ASN A 97 -1.47 5.88 12.22
CA ASN A 97 -1.66 6.71 13.41
C ASN A 97 -1.74 8.19 13.01
N ASP A 98 -2.90 8.79 13.21
CA ASP A 98 -3.18 10.20 12.91
C ASP A 98 -2.32 11.20 13.72
N ASN A 99 -1.70 10.76 14.83
CA ASN A 99 -0.76 11.58 15.60
C ASN A 99 0.63 11.69 14.97
N TYR A 100 0.92 10.87 13.95
CA TYR A 100 2.19 10.89 13.21
C TYR A 100 1.89 11.10 11.73
N VAL A 101 2.19 12.27 11.22
CA VAL A 101 1.84 12.68 9.85
C VAL A 101 2.27 11.64 8.82
N VAL A 102 3.50 11.16 8.92
CA VAL A 102 4.05 10.16 8.00
C VAL A 102 3.28 8.84 8.01
N ASP A 103 2.56 8.54 9.09
CA ASP A 103 1.75 7.33 9.28
C ASP A 103 0.23 7.59 9.13
N ALA A 104 -0.15 8.81 8.75
CA ALA A 104 -1.56 9.22 8.66
C ALA A 104 -2.19 9.00 7.27
N LEU A 105 -1.49 8.38 6.32
CA LEU A 105 -2.01 8.21 4.96
C LEU A 105 -3.37 7.51 4.93
N GLY A 106 -3.50 6.39 5.63
CA GLY A 106 -4.73 5.60 5.65
C GLY A 106 -5.90 6.37 6.25
N THR A 107 -5.71 7.00 7.40
CA THR A 107 -6.74 7.80 8.09
C THR A 107 -7.16 9.00 7.26
N GLN A 108 -6.23 9.67 6.60
CA GLN A 108 -6.56 10.78 5.70
C GLN A 108 -7.31 10.34 4.44
N VAL A 109 -7.06 9.15 3.91
CA VAL A 109 -7.89 8.62 2.81
C VAL A 109 -9.33 8.39 3.29
N ILE A 110 -9.51 7.80 4.48
CA ILE A 110 -10.83 7.56 5.05
C ILE A 110 -11.59 8.89 5.24
N SER A 111 -10.95 9.91 5.77
CA SER A 111 -11.59 11.24 5.97
C SER A 111 -12.07 11.91 4.67
N ARG A 112 -11.54 11.49 3.51
CA ARG A 112 -11.90 11.99 2.17
C ARG A 112 -12.97 11.16 1.46
N LEU A 113 -13.34 10.03 2.04
CA LEU A 113 -14.40 9.16 1.53
C LEU A 113 -15.71 9.44 2.29
N ALA A 114 -16.83 9.11 1.66
CA ALA A 114 -18.14 9.13 2.32
C ALA A 114 -18.72 7.71 2.34
N PRO A 115 -19.39 7.31 3.44
CA PRO A 115 -20.07 6.03 3.53
C PRO A 115 -21.34 6.06 2.68
N ASP A 116 -21.22 5.85 1.39
CA ASP A 116 -22.31 5.93 0.44
C ASP A 116 -22.33 4.71 -0.49
N SER A 117 -23.41 4.59 -1.25
CA SER A 117 -23.50 3.59 -2.31
C SER A 117 -22.93 4.19 -3.59
N ILE A 118 -21.88 3.57 -4.10
CA ILE A 118 -21.24 3.95 -5.36
C ILE A 118 -21.58 2.87 -6.40
N SER A 119 -22.50 3.17 -7.31
CA SER A 119 -22.95 2.21 -8.33
C SER A 119 -23.52 0.94 -7.66
N LYS A 120 -22.90 -0.21 -7.86
CA LYS A 120 -23.28 -1.51 -7.29
C LYS A 120 -22.61 -1.82 -5.95
N PHE A 121 -21.81 -0.90 -5.42
CA PHE A 121 -21.01 -1.11 -4.21
C PHE A 121 -21.56 -0.29 -3.04
N LYS A 122 -21.63 -0.93 -1.86
CA LYS A 122 -21.86 -0.23 -0.60
C LYS A 122 -20.51 -0.02 0.09
N LEU A 123 -20.08 1.21 0.22
CA LEU A 123 -18.83 1.57 0.86
C LEU A 123 -19.00 1.60 2.38
N CYS A 124 -18.18 0.82 3.08
CA CYS A 124 -18.01 0.86 4.53
C CYS A 124 -16.58 1.30 4.82
N MET A 125 -16.37 2.07 5.87
CA MET A 125 -15.07 2.64 6.21
C MET A 125 -14.70 2.32 7.64
N LEU A 126 -13.41 2.10 7.90
CA LEU A 126 -12.89 1.76 9.20
C LEU A 126 -11.49 2.35 9.40
N GLU A 127 -11.31 3.03 10.52
CA GLU A 127 -10.02 3.40 11.07
C GLU A 127 -9.78 2.58 12.35
N PRO A 128 -9.01 1.47 12.26
CA PRO A 128 -8.85 0.57 13.42
C PRO A 128 -7.98 1.16 14.53
N SER A 129 -7.30 2.28 14.25
CA SER A 129 -6.24 2.84 15.10
C SER A 129 -5.03 1.90 15.22
N VAL A 130 -4.04 2.30 16.01
CA VAL A 130 -2.86 1.48 16.32
C VAL A 130 -2.96 0.90 17.74
N GLU A 131 -2.35 -0.26 17.97
CA GLU A 131 -2.40 -0.95 19.25
C GLU A 131 -1.91 -0.07 20.41
N GLY A 132 -0.84 0.71 20.18
CA GLY A 132 -0.30 1.62 21.20
C GLY A 132 -1.27 2.74 21.64
N LYS A 133 -2.31 3.02 20.84
CA LYS A 133 -3.33 4.04 21.17
C LYS A 133 -4.61 3.41 21.71
N SER A 134 -5.03 2.27 21.18
CA SER A 134 -6.30 1.61 21.51
C SER A 134 -6.16 0.43 22.48
N GLY A 135 -4.96 -0.12 22.67
CA GLY A 135 -4.72 -1.37 23.38
C GLY A 135 -5.21 -2.62 22.64
N ILE A 136 -5.70 -2.48 21.39
CA ILE A 136 -6.24 -3.57 20.59
C ILE A 136 -5.46 -3.63 19.26
N PRO A 137 -4.91 -4.80 18.88
CA PRO A 137 -4.25 -4.95 17.59
C PRO A 137 -5.20 -4.58 16.43
N SER A 138 -4.73 -3.76 15.49
CA SER A 138 -5.52 -3.33 14.32
C SER A 138 -6.10 -4.54 13.55
N PHE A 139 -5.35 -5.65 13.51
CA PHE A 139 -5.84 -6.88 12.90
C PHE A 139 -7.13 -7.39 13.57
N ASP A 140 -7.19 -7.42 14.89
CA ASP A 140 -8.34 -7.98 15.63
C ASP A 140 -9.56 -7.09 15.46
N VAL A 141 -9.39 -5.76 15.41
CA VAL A 141 -10.46 -4.80 15.09
C VAL A 141 -11.00 -5.07 13.68
N VAL A 142 -10.11 -5.13 12.68
CA VAL A 142 -10.52 -5.37 11.28
C VAL A 142 -11.17 -6.74 11.13
N LYS A 143 -10.62 -7.80 11.76
CA LYS A 143 -11.19 -9.15 11.70
C LYS A 143 -12.58 -9.21 12.31
N GLY A 144 -12.81 -8.56 13.45
CA GLY A 144 -14.11 -8.45 14.10
C GLY A 144 -15.15 -7.79 13.18
N VAL A 145 -14.79 -6.66 12.58
CA VAL A 145 -15.67 -5.95 11.63
C VAL A 145 -15.95 -6.81 10.39
N VAL A 146 -14.92 -7.42 9.78
CA VAL A 146 -15.08 -8.31 8.62
C VAL A 146 -16.04 -9.46 8.92
N THR A 147 -15.90 -10.07 10.09
CA THR A 147 -16.77 -11.18 10.51
C THR A 147 -18.25 -10.75 10.64
N THR A 148 -18.47 -9.52 11.15
CA THR A 148 -19.81 -8.97 11.39
C THR A 148 -20.48 -8.49 10.10
N ILE A 149 -19.80 -7.65 9.30
CA ILE A 149 -20.44 -7.02 8.13
C ILE A 149 -20.33 -7.85 6.86
N LYS A 150 -19.43 -8.86 6.84
CA LYS A 150 -19.17 -9.79 5.72
C LYS A 150 -18.98 -9.04 4.39
N PRO A 151 -17.95 -8.21 4.25
CA PRO A 151 -17.70 -7.49 3.01
C PRO A 151 -17.30 -8.47 1.90
N ARG A 152 -17.56 -8.10 0.64
CA ARG A 152 -17.08 -8.84 -0.54
C ARG A 152 -15.58 -8.62 -0.77
N LEU A 153 -15.08 -7.45 -0.35
CA LEU A 153 -13.68 -7.03 -0.51
C LEU A 153 -13.26 -6.14 0.65
N VAL A 154 -12.01 -6.26 1.07
CA VAL A 154 -11.31 -5.27 1.91
C VAL A 154 -10.32 -4.49 1.04
N ILE A 155 -10.33 -3.16 1.12
CA ILE A 155 -9.27 -2.30 0.58
C ILE A 155 -8.52 -1.72 1.76
N ALA A 156 -7.29 -2.16 2.00
CA ALA A 156 -6.45 -1.68 3.10
C ALA A 156 -5.45 -0.64 2.58
N ILE A 157 -5.32 0.48 3.30
CA ILE A 157 -4.47 1.61 2.92
C ILE A 157 -3.45 1.84 4.03
N ASP A 158 -2.18 1.97 3.66
CA ASP A 158 -1.09 2.15 4.63
C ASP A 158 0.09 2.93 4.03
N THR A 159 0.91 3.49 4.89
CA THR A 159 2.23 4.01 4.53
C THR A 159 3.20 2.87 4.33
N LEU A 160 4.04 2.98 3.30
CA LEU A 160 5.06 2.00 2.97
C LEU A 160 6.47 2.53 3.23
N VAL A 161 7.40 1.60 3.34
CA VAL A 161 8.84 1.88 3.37
C VAL A 161 9.47 1.54 2.02
N THR A 162 10.39 2.37 1.56
CA THR A 162 11.19 2.14 0.33
C THR A 162 12.68 2.16 0.64
N SER A 163 13.46 1.41 -0.12
CA SER A 163 14.92 1.49 -0.10
C SER A 163 15.47 2.56 -1.07
N ARG A 164 14.60 3.31 -1.78
CA ARG A 164 14.99 4.26 -2.81
C ARG A 164 14.36 5.63 -2.61
N LEU A 165 15.18 6.68 -2.56
CA LEU A 165 14.73 8.06 -2.37
C LEU A 165 13.81 8.56 -3.48
N ASP A 166 14.06 8.17 -4.74
CA ASP A 166 13.29 8.59 -5.90
C ASP A 166 11.85 8.07 -5.91
N ARG A 167 11.49 7.19 -4.96
CA ARG A 167 10.15 6.63 -4.78
C ARG A 167 9.34 7.25 -3.65
N LEU A 168 9.98 8.02 -2.79
CA LEU A 168 9.27 8.69 -1.69
C LEU A 168 8.18 9.61 -2.22
N ALA A 169 6.94 9.39 -1.79
CA ALA A 169 5.74 10.14 -2.15
C ALA A 169 5.44 10.23 -3.68
N THR A 170 6.19 9.49 -4.50
CA THR A 170 6.04 9.51 -5.97
C THR A 170 5.62 8.16 -6.54
N CYS A 171 5.47 7.17 -5.67
CA CYS A 171 5.18 5.79 -6.04
C CYS A 171 3.90 5.32 -5.32
N TYR A 172 3.05 4.58 -6.02
CA TYR A 172 1.86 3.92 -5.47
C TYR A 172 1.96 2.43 -5.75
N GLN A 173 1.80 1.60 -4.73
CA GLN A 173 1.71 0.15 -4.90
C GLN A 173 0.29 -0.33 -4.61
N LEU A 174 -0.28 -1.11 -5.54
CA LEU A 174 -1.51 -1.87 -5.32
C LEU A 174 -1.19 -3.36 -5.38
N THR A 175 -1.84 -4.15 -4.53
CA THR A 175 -1.61 -5.60 -4.55
C THR A 175 -2.80 -6.39 -4.02
N THR A 176 -2.99 -7.60 -4.53
CA THR A 176 -3.94 -8.58 -3.97
C THR A 176 -3.34 -9.41 -2.84
N ALA A 177 -2.05 -9.24 -2.55
CA ALA A 177 -1.35 -9.98 -1.48
C ALA A 177 -1.70 -9.52 -0.06
N GLY A 178 -2.45 -8.41 0.06
CA GLY A 178 -2.72 -7.77 1.33
C GLY A 178 -1.53 -6.98 1.87
N ILE A 179 -1.59 -6.57 3.15
CA ILE A 179 -0.58 -5.73 3.78
C ILE A 179 -0.26 -6.20 5.21
N SER A 180 0.95 -5.94 5.67
CA SER A 180 1.34 -6.12 7.08
C SER A 180 1.42 -4.74 7.72
N PRO A 181 0.48 -4.36 8.58
CA PRO A 181 0.55 -3.09 9.30
C PRO A 181 1.87 -2.99 10.07
N GLY A 182 2.51 -1.80 10.05
CA GLY A 182 3.75 -1.59 10.81
C GLY A 182 4.95 -2.43 10.38
N GLY A 183 4.94 -3.05 9.20
CA GLY A 183 6.07 -3.84 8.68
C GLY A 183 7.38 -3.05 8.63
N GLY A 184 7.31 -1.76 8.34
CA GLY A 184 8.46 -0.86 8.29
C GLY A 184 9.10 -0.56 9.64
N VAL A 185 8.41 -0.80 10.75
CA VAL A 185 8.94 -0.61 12.12
C VAL A 185 9.37 -1.92 12.79
N GLY A 186 9.46 -3.01 12.04
CA GLY A 186 9.95 -4.31 12.53
C GLY A 186 8.94 -5.07 13.40
N ALA A 187 7.71 -4.61 13.51
CA ALA A 187 6.66 -5.31 14.22
C ALA A 187 6.18 -6.54 13.41
N LYS A 188 6.23 -7.73 14.00
CA LYS A 188 5.65 -8.96 13.42
C LYS A 188 4.14 -8.97 13.62
N LEU A 189 3.44 -8.03 13.01
CA LEU A 189 1.99 -7.94 13.10
C LEU A 189 1.32 -8.93 12.12
N ARG A 190 0.12 -9.39 12.50
CA ARG A 190 -0.65 -10.25 11.63
C ARG A 190 -1.06 -9.52 10.36
N PRO A 191 -0.85 -10.13 9.19
CA PRO A 191 -1.18 -9.49 7.92
C PRO A 191 -2.69 -9.35 7.71
N LEU A 192 -3.10 -8.28 7.07
CA LEU A 192 -4.44 -8.12 6.49
C LEU A 192 -4.40 -8.66 5.06
N GLY A 193 -4.96 -9.83 4.85
CA GLY A 193 -5.00 -10.49 3.55
C GLY A 193 -6.00 -11.63 3.51
N LYS A 194 -6.24 -12.20 2.33
CA LYS A 194 -7.24 -13.26 2.14
C LYS A 194 -7.07 -14.44 3.10
N SER A 195 -5.84 -14.89 3.32
CA SER A 195 -5.54 -16.05 4.19
C SER A 195 -5.89 -15.81 5.65
N SER A 196 -5.78 -14.57 6.14
CA SER A 196 -6.00 -14.21 7.55
C SER A 196 -7.41 -13.68 7.81
N LEU A 197 -7.95 -12.88 6.89
CA LEU A 197 -9.28 -12.30 7.01
C LEU A 197 -10.39 -13.22 6.49
N GLY A 198 -10.09 -14.13 5.56
CA GLY A 198 -11.07 -14.99 4.90
C GLY A 198 -11.86 -14.27 3.79
N VAL A 199 -11.44 -13.08 3.39
CA VAL A 199 -12.06 -12.27 2.35
C VAL A 199 -10.98 -11.71 1.42
N ASP A 200 -11.28 -11.54 0.13
CA ASP A 200 -10.37 -10.93 -0.83
C ASP A 200 -9.94 -9.55 -0.33
N THR A 201 -8.65 -9.25 -0.49
CA THR A 201 -8.08 -8.02 0.02
C THR A 201 -7.20 -7.38 -1.05
N ILE A 202 -7.39 -6.09 -1.30
CA ILE A 202 -6.48 -5.26 -2.08
C ILE A 202 -5.81 -4.30 -1.10
N ALA A 203 -4.48 -4.23 -1.14
CA ALA A 203 -3.75 -3.20 -0.40
C ALA A 203 -3.32 -2.09 -1.35
N ILE A 204 -3.38 -0.84 -0.88
CA ILE A 204 -2.88 0.34 -1.56
C ILE A 204 -1.94 1.05 -0.61
N GLY A 205 -0.73 1.37 -1.05
CA GLY A 205 0.21 2.08 -0.21
C GLY A 205 1.12 3.02 -0.98
N VAL A 206 1.66 3.99 -0.25
CA VAL A 206 2.63 4.98 -0.75
C VAL A 206 3.85 4.95 0.14
N PRO A 207 5.06 4.81 -0.41
CA PRO A 207 6.26 4.92 0.38
C PRO A 207 6.49 6.38 0.82
N LEU A 208 6.39 6.61 2.11
CA LEU A 208 6.64 7.91 2.75
C LEU A 208 7.86 7.86 3.68
N ILE A 209 8.41 6.67 3.89
CA ILE A 209 9.52 6.40 4.78
C ILE A 209 10.63 5.67 4.03
N THR A 210 11.87 6.04 4.32
CA THR A 210 13.08 5.27 3.98
C THR A 210 13.97 5.14 5.21
N SER A 211 15.01 4.33 5.15
CA SER A 211 15.99 4.19 6.24
C SER A 211 17.31 4.87 5.91
N LEU A 212 18.01 5.33 6.94
CA LEU A 212 19.36 5.90 6.77
C LEU A 212 20.30 4.90 6.08
N GLY A 213 20.20 3.61 6.41
CA GLY A 213 20.99 2.57 5.77
C GLY A 213 20.68 2.33 4.29
N ALA A 214 19.53 2.83 3.80
CA ALA A 214 19.21 2.83 2.38
C ALA A 214 19.88 3.98 1.61
N ILE A 215 20.27 5.03 2.33
CA ILE A 215 20.87 6.26 1.75
C ILE A 215 22.38 6.23 1.89
N LEU A 216 22.88 5.84 3.06
CA LEU A 216 24.30 5.87 3.41
C LEU A 216 24.84 4.44 3.56
N THR A 217 25.73 4.04 2.66
CA THR A 217 26.44 2.75 2.74
C THR A 217 27.35 2.66 3.97
N ASP A 218 27.82 3.81 4.46
CA ASP A 218 28.76 3.94 5.58
C ASP A 218 28.07 4.10 6.94
N ALA A 219 26.74 4.09 6.97
CA ALA A 219 25.99 4.19 8.22
C ALA A 219 26.38 3.08 9.21
N LEU A 220 26.63 3.45 10.47
CA LEU A 220 26.89 2.49 11.53
C LEU A 220 25.71 1.53 11.69
N PRO A 221 25.94 0.25 12.05
CA PRO A 221 24.84 -0.72 12.20
C PRO A 221 23.69 -0.23 13.08
N SER A 222 23.97 0.50 14.16
CA SER A 222 22.99 1.10 15.06
C SER A 222 22.17 2.22 14.43
N GLN A 223 22.66 2.86 13.38
CA GLN A 223 22.02 4.00 12.71
C GLN A 223 21.22 3.58 11.47
N ARG A 224 21.46 2.40 10.94
CA ARG A 224 20.86 1.94 9.67
C ARG A 224 19.32 1.94 9.69
N ASN A 225 18.74 1.71 10.86
CA ASN A 225 17.28 1.66 11.04
C ASN A 225 16.65 3.03 11.38
N VAL A 226 17.42 4.12 11.42
CA VAL A 226 16.87 5.47 11.55
C VAL A 226 15.95 5.73 10.36
N GLN A 227 14.70 6.08 10.66
CA GLN A 227 13.70 6.38 9.63
C GLN A 227 13.84 7.83 9.17
N ILE A 228 13.73 8.01 7.87
CA ILE A 228 13.84 9.31 7.20
C ILE A 228 12.62 9.49 6.33
N THR A 229 12.10 10.72 6.31
CA THR A 229 11.01 11.14 5.45
C THR A 229 11.31 12.48 4.80
N LEU A 230 10.42 12.95 3.94
CA LEU A 230 10.52 14.26 3.29
C LEU A 230 10.18 15.37 4.28
N LYS A 231 10.84 16.54 4.12
CA LYS A 231 10.55 17.73 4.94
C LYS A 231 9.11 18.21 4.79
N ASP A 232 8.55 18.09 3.58
CA ASP A 232 7.18 18.47 3.21
C ASP A 232 6.22 17.26 3.23
N VAL A 233 6.44 16.32 4.15
CA VAL A 233 5.67 15.06 4.22
C VAL A 233 4.17 15.31 4.43
N ASP A 234 3.81 16.39 5.12
CA ASP A 234 2.42 16.79 5.36
C ASP A 234 1.67 17.03 4.05
N ASP A 235 2.26 17.87 3.17
CA ASP A 235 1.70 18.14 1.84
C ASP A 235 1.67 16.89 0.97
N LYS A 236 2.67 16.01 1.13
CA LYS A 236 2.73 14.74 0.38
C LYS A 236 1.64 13.76 0.83
N VAL A 237 1.42 13.62 2.13
CA VAL A 237 0.36 12.77 2.67
C VAL A 237 -1.00 13.29 2.23
N ASP A 238 -1.23 14.62 2.33
CA ASP A 238 -2.45 15.26 1.87
C ASP A 238 -2.72 14.98 0.40
N PHE A 239 -1.73 15.22 -0.46
CA PHE A 239 -1.83 14.98 -1.90
C PHE A 239 -2.06 13.50 -2.23
N CYS A 240 -1.27 12.59 -1.64
CA CYS A 240 -1.39 11.16 -1.91
C CYS A 240 -2.74 10.60 -1.43
N SER A 241 -3.24 11.05 -0.28
CA SER A 241 -4.55 10.63 0.24
C SER A 241 -5.69 11.10 -0.67
N TYR A 242 -5.62 12.34 -1.20
CA TYR A 242 -6.56 12.85 -2.20
C TYR A 242 -6.56 11.97 -3.46
N ILE A 243 -5.40 11.65 -4.01
CA ILE A 243 -5.26 10.79 -5.20
C ILE A 243 -5.90 9.42 -4.98
N ILE A 244 -5.59 8.77 -3.84
CA ILE A 244 -6.12 7.44 -3.52
C ILE A 244 -7.64 7.46 -3.36
N ALA A 245 -8.18 8.40 -2.59
CA ALA A 245 -9.63 8.53 -2.38
C ALA A 245 -10.37 8.73 -3.71
N LYS A 246 -9.90 9.66 -4.54
CA LYS A 246 -10.49 9.89 -5.88
C LYS A 246 -10.39 8.67 -6.79
N ALA A 247 -9.29 7.94 -6.74
CA ALA A 247 -9.09 6.73 -7.53
C ALA A 247 -10.03 5.61 -7.10
N ILE A 248 -10.25 5.41 -5.79
CA ILE A 248 -11.19 4.42 -5.27
C ILE A 248 -12.61 4.74 -5.76
N VAL A 249 -13.09 5.97 -5.56
CA VAL A 249 -14.42 6.39 -6.01
C VAL A 249 -14.57 6.18 -7.53
N ARG A 250 -13.61 6.65 -8.32
CA ARG A 250 -13.62 6.49 -9.78
C ARG A 250 -13.61 5.04 -10.23
N ALA A 251 -12.86 4.18 -9.56
CA ALA A 251 -12.81 2.76 -9.89
C ALA A 251 -14.16 2.09 -9.64
N LEU A 252 -14.79 2.35 -8.48
CA LEU A 252 -16.08 1.76 -8.12
C LEU A 252 -17.24 2.28 -8.98
N GLN A 253 -17.17 3.52 -9.47
CA GLN A 253 -18.16 4.06 -10.41
C GLN A 253 -18.11 3.39 -11.78
N LYS A 254 -16.93 2.86 -12.19
CA LYS A 254 -16.69 2.30 -13.53
C LYS A 254 -16.69 0.76 -13.59
N SER A 255 -16.79 0.12 -12.43
CA SER A 255 -16.71 -1.36 -12.31
C SER A 255 -18.06 -2.06 -12.43
#